data_1f1b306cbfcc519302138788d76a2de0
#
_entry.id   1f1b306cbfcc519302138788d76a2de0
#
_cell.length_a   1.000
_cell.length_b   1.000
_cell.length_c   1.000
_cell.angle_alpha   90.00
_cell.angle_beta   90.00
_cell.angle_gamma   90.00
#
_symmetry.space_group_name_H-M   'P 1'
#
loop_
_entity.id
_entity.type
_entity.pdbx_description
1 polymer ?
#
loop_
_entity_poly.entity_id
_entity_poly.type
_entity_poly.pdbx_seq_one_letter_code
_entity_poly.pdbx_strand_id
1 'polypeptide(L)'
;SLIYKRDIMQNNNSELTQLLPGEPLRIGVDLIADKKSGALIVIGSSAKLDKISSGGVDLIDCEYSPEMLSELAKMDGAIIVDQFVTKILKANVHLNPSDTLSTTQTGTRHRTAERAAEETNLTVITVSEESSLVKVFTNSETTELEEPSVILGRVNESLQSVDRMRRR
;
A
#
# COMPACT_ATOMS: atom_id res chain seq x y z
N SER A 1 4.50 -11.99 11.78
CA SER A 1 5.25 -13.23 11.98
C SER A 1 6.65 -13.11 11.39
N LEU A 2 7.57 -13.97 11.81
CA LEU A 2 8.93 -14.08 11.26
C LEU A 2 8.90 -14.46 9.77
N ILE A 3 7.91 -15.21 9.33
CA ILE A 3 7.69 -15.58 7.92
C ILE A 3 7.33 -14.34 7.10
N TYR A 4 6.44 -13.51 7.60
CA TYR A 4 6.04 -12.25 6.96
C TYR A 4 7.22 -11.28 6.80
N LYS A 5 8.06 -11.16 7.85
CA LYS A 5 9.31 -10.39 7.79
C LYS A 5 10.33 -10.99 6.80
N ARG A 6 10.43 -12.31 6.74
CA ARG A 6 11.32 -13.00 5.80
C ARG A 6 10.91 -12.78 4.35
N ASP A 7 9.62 -12.91 4.06
CA ASP A 7 9.11 -12.74 2.69
C ASP A 7 9.29 -11.31 2.20
N ILE A 8 9.07 -10.32 3.07
CA ILE A 8 9.32 -8.91 2.76
C ILE A 8 10.81 -8.61 2.60
N MET A 9 11.68 -9.19 3.44
CA MET A 9 13.12 -8.97 3.39
C MET A 9 13.81 -9.73 2.24
N GLN A 10 13.30 -10.90 1.83
CA GLN A 10 13.90 -11.68 0.75
C GLN A 10 13.62 -11.11 -0.64
N ASN A 11 12.58 -10.30 -0.80
CA ASN A 11 12.21 -9.73 -2.10
C ASN A 11 12.96 -8.44 -2.47
N ASN A 12 13.92 -7.99 -1.70
CA ASN A 12 14.71 -6.76 -1.94
C ASN A 12 13.86 -5.52 -2.31
N ASN A 13 12.60 -5.52 -1.91
CA ASN A 13 11.65 -4.46 -2.22
C ASN A 13 11.60 -3.50 -1.03
N SER A 14 12.36 -2.41 -1.13
CA SER A 14 12.40 -1.37 -0.08
C SER A 14 11.02 -0.79 0.22
N GLU A 15 10.12 -0.78 -0.77
CA GLU A 15 8.75 -0.30 -0.60
C GLU A 15 7.93 -1.19 0.32
N LEU A 16 8.13 -2.51 0.28
CA LEU A 16 7.41 -3.44 1.17
C LEU A 16 7.85 -3.32 2.62
N THR A 17 9.10 -2.94 2.88
CA THR A 17 9.57 -2.68 4.25
C THR A 17 8.88 -1.49 4.88
N GLN A 18 8.43 -0.51 4.07
CA GLN A 18 7.70 0.67 4.53
C GLN A 18 6.25 0.34 4.92
N LEU A 19 5.78 -0.85 4.62
CA LEU A 19 4.46 -1.35 5.01
C LEU A 19 4.47 -2.23 6.27
N LEU A 20 5.61 -2.32 6.94
CA LEU A 20 5.69 -2.95 8.26
C LEU A 20 4.94 -2.11 9.30
N PRO A 21 4.33 -2.76 10.32
CA PRO A 21 3.66 -2.03 11.39
C PRO A 21 4.59 -1.00 12.05
N GLY A 22 4.11 0.22 12.24
CA GLY A 22 4.87 1.33 12.81
C GLY A 22 5.59 2.21 11.80
N GLU A 23 5.74 1.77 10.56
CA GLU A 23 6.32 2.60 9.51
C GLU A 23 5.32 3.69 9.04
N PRO A 24 5.80 4.89 8.66
CA PRO A 24 4.92 6.00 8.30
C PRO A 24 3.91 5.67 7.19
N LEU A 25 4.31 4.95 6.16
CA LEU A 25 3.39 4.54 5.10
C LEU A 25 2.30 3.59 5.64
N ARG A 26 2.69 2.63 6.48
CA ARG A 26 1.74 1.70 7.10
C ARG A 26 0.74 2.42 8.00
N ILE A 27 1.21 3.39 8.79
CA ILE A 27 0.34 4.19 9.65
C ILE A 27 -0.70 4.94 8.81
N GLY A 28 -0.29 5.56 7.71
CA GLY A 28 -1.19 6.27 6.81
C GLY A 28 -2.25 5.36 6.18
N VAL A 29 -1.84 4.20 5.72
CA VAL A 29 -2.73 3.19 5.14
C VAL A 29 -3.73 2.67 6.18
N ASP A 30 -3.27 2.40 7.39
CA ASP A 30 -4.12 1.95 8.49
C ASP A 30 -5.14 3.03 8.90
N LEU A 31 -4.77 4.32 8.89
CA LEU A 31 -5.72 5.42 9.12
C LEU A 31 -6.83 5.43 8.08
N ILE A 32 -6.50 5.21 6.82
CA ILE A 32 -7.50 5.13 5.73
C ILE A 32 -8.43 3.95 5.96
N ALA A 33 -7.90 2.79 6.30
CA ALA A 33 -8.68 1.59 6.58
C ALA A 33 -9.61 1.78 7.79
N ASP A 34 -9.11 2.37 8.85
CA ASP A 34 -9.89 2.64 10.08
C ASP A 34 -11.06 3.60 9.84
N LYS A 35 -10.87 4.59 8.98
CA LYS A 35 -11.91 5.53 8.59
C LYS A 35 -12.90 4.94 7.57
N LYS A 36 -12.67 3.70 7.14
CA LYS A 36 -13.46 3.04 6.10
C LYS A 36 -13.53 3.84 4.79
N SER A 37 -12.48 4.57 4.51
CA SER A 37 -12.26 5.23 3.22
C SER A 37 -11.53 4.28 2.30
N GLY A 38 -11.91 4.25 1.03
CA GLY A 38 -11.14 3.55 0.01
C GLY A 38 -9.94 4.38 -0.44
N ALA A 39 -8.92 3.73 -0.96
CA ALA A 39 -7.77 4.43 -1.53
C ALA A 39 -7.08 3.63 -2.61
N LEU A 40 -6.41 4.35 -3.49
CA LEU A 40 -5.51 3.83 -4.52
C LEU A 40 -4.23 4.66 -4.44
N ILE A 41 -3.10 4.03 -4.12
CA ILE A 41 -1.85 4.72 -3.86
C ILE A 41 -0.75 4.08 -4.71
N VAL A 42 -0.02 4.90 -5.45
CA VAL A 42 1.15 4.48 -6.23
C VAL A 42 2.41 4.99 -5.55
N ILE A 43 3.38 4.11 -5.35
CA ILE A 43 4.65 4.44 -4.74
C ILE A 43 5.71 4.52 -5.83
N GLY A 44 6.19 5.72 -6.09
CA GLY A 44 7.17 6.01 -7.10
C GLY A 44 6.62 6.82 -8.27
N SER A 45 7.46 7.17 -9.20
CA SER A 45 7.12 7.87 -10.43
C SER A 45 7.94 7.33 -11.59
N SER A 46 7.38 7.39 -12.79
CA SER A 46 8.07 6.97 -14.01
C SER A 46 7.38 7.53 -15.23
N ALA A 47 8.06 7.49 -16.37
CA ALA A 47 7.44 7.87 -17.65
C ALA A 47 6.25 6.97 -18.01
N LYS A 48 6.30 5.68 -17.63
CA LYS A 48 5.18 4.76 -17.85
C LYS A 48 3.96 5.13 -17.02
N LEU A 49 4.17 5.56 -15.77
CA LEU A 49 3.08 6.04 -14.92
C LEU A 49 2.44 7.32 -15.53
N ASP A 50 3.27 8.26 -16.01
CA ASP A 50 2.78 9.47 -16.63
C ASP A 50 1.89 9.17 -17.85
N LYS A 51 2.24 8.18 -18.65
CA LYS A 51 1.46 7.77 -19.83
C LYS A 51 0.07 7.25 -19.51
N ILE A 52 -0.09 6.57 -18.37
CA ILE A 52 -1.37 6.01 -17.97
C ILE A 52 -2.14 6.93 -17.01
N SER A 53 -1.57 8.07 -16.66
CA SER A 53 -2.15 9.04 -15.72
C SER A 53 -2.79 10.22 -16.46
N SER A 54 -3.92 10.67 -15.97
CA SER A 54 -4.56 11.90 -16.46
C SER A 54 -5.24 12.64 -15.31
N GLY A 55 -5.42 13.94 -15.47
CA GLY A 55 -6.06 14.79 -14.47
C GLY A 55 -5.30 14.84 -13.16
N GLY A 56 -6.03 15.16 -12.11
CA GLY A 56 -5.45 15.27 -10.79
C GLY A 56 -4.86 16.63 -10.48
N VAL A 57 -4.31 16.72 -9.28
CA VAL A 57 -3.69 17.94 -8.75
C VAL A 57 -2.21 17.64 -8.48
N ASP A 58 -1.33 18.46 -9.03
CA ASP A 58 0.09 18.42 -8.69
C ASP A 58 0.29 19.11 -7.34
N LEU A 59 0.95 18.40 -6.42
CA LEU A 59 1.25 18.93 -5.10
C LEU A 59 2.71 19.38 -5.08
N ILE A 60 2.90 20.69 -4.79
CA ILE A 60 4.24 21.29 -4.76
C ILE A 60 4.73 21.26 -3.33
N ASP A 61 5.88 20.60 -3.12
CA ASP A 61 6.56 20.52 -1.81
C ASP A 61 5.66 20.04 -0.68
N CYS A 62 4.81 19.06 -0.98
CA CYS A 62 3.93 18.43 0.02
C CYS A 62 4.66 17.31 0.74
N GLU A 63 5.10 17.55 1.95
CA GLU A 63 5.73 16.52 2.76
C GLU A 63 4.73 15.41 3.09
N TYR A 64 5.22 14.16 3.00
CA TYR A 64 4.42 13.02 3.41
C TYR A 64 4.18 13.07 4.92
N SER A 65 2.95 12.86 5.33
CA SER A 65 2.58 12.43 6.67
C SER A 65 1.42 11.44 6.58
N PRO A 66 1.27 10.55 7.57
CA PRO A 66 0.13 9.64 7.59
C PRO A 66 -1.21 10.36 7.53
N GLU A 67 -1.32 11.48 8.24
CA GLU A 67 -2.54 12.30 8.31
C GLU A 67 -2.84 12.94 6.96
N MET A 68 -1.82 13.48 6.27
CA MET A 68 -1.98 14.08 4.95
C MET A 68 -2.43 13.03 3.92
N LEU A 69 -1.81 11.84 3.94
CA LEU A 69 -2.23 10.74 3.07
C LEU A 69 -3.70 10.41 3.29
N SER A 70 -4.11 10.27 4.55
CA SER A 70 -5.49 9.97 4.91
C SER A 70 -6.47 11.06 4.46
N GLU A 71 -6.09 12.34 4.59
CA GLU A 71 -6.93 13.45 4.12
C GLU A 71 -7.08 13.45 2.60
N LEU A 72 -5.99 13.26 1.87
CA LEU A 72 -6.01 13.21 0.41
C LEU A 72 -6.77 11.99 -0.13
N ALA A 73 -6.83 10.92 0.62
CA ALA A 73 -7.60 9.71 0.26
C ALA A 73 -9.12 9.95 0.24
N LYS A 74 -9.60 11.02 0.82
CA LYS A 74 -11.02 11.41 0.73
C LYS A 74 -11.43 11.85 -0.67
N MET A 75 -10.48 12.28 -1.49
CA MET A 75 -10.72 12.55 -2.90
C MET A 75 -10.74 11.23 -3.69
N ASP A 76 -11.55 11.18 -4.74
CA ASP A 76 -11.50 10.08 -5.68
C ASP A 76 -10.15 10.04 -6.41
N GLY A 77 -9.86 8.91 -7.04
CA GLY A 77 -8.64 8.74 -7.83
C GLY A 77 -7.43 8.29 -7.03
N ALA A 78 -6.30 8.27 -7.69
CA ALA A 78 -5.05 7.79 -7.13
C ALA A 78 -4.22 8.90 -6.50
N ILE A 79 -3.47 8.52 -5.47
CA ILE A 79 -2.45 9.36 -4.85
C ILE A 79 -1.09 8.81 -5.28
N ILE A 80 -0.21 9.70 -5.70
CA ILE A 80 1.16 9.35 -6.09
C ILE A 80 2.11 9.84 -5.01
N VAL A 81 2.87 8.91 -4.43
CA VAL A 81 3.87 9.18 -3.39
C VAL A 81 5.24 8.83 -3.97
N ASP A 82 6.29 9.57 -3.61
CA ASP A 82 7.63 9.23 -4.08
C ASP A 82 8.10 7.89 -3.49
N GLN A 83 9.11 7.26 -4.13
CA GLN A 83 9.56 5.92 -3.76
C GLN A 83 10.12 5.81 -2.33
N PHE A 84 10.55 6.91 -1.74
CA PHE A 84 11.09 6.95 -0.36
C PHE A 84 10.05 7.37 0.67
N VAL A 85 8.82 7.65 0.24
CA VAL A 85 7.71 8.11 1.11
C VAL A 85 8.09 9.40 1.85
N THR A 86 8.70 10.33 1.15
CA THR A 86 9.08 11.65 1.69
C THR A 86 8.15 12.75 1.24
N LYS A 87 7.58 12.63 0.03
CA LYS A 87 6.69 13.63 -0.57
C LYS A 87 5.46 12.97 -1.18
N ILE A 88 4.34 13.65 -1.11
CA ILE A 88 3.15 13.32 -1.90
C ILE A 88 3.19 14.19 -3.15
N LEU A 89 3.24 13.55 -4.31
CA LEU A 89 3.48 14.23 -5.59
C LEU A 89 2.19 14.68 -6.26
N LYS A 90 1.15 13.84 -6.22
CA LYS A 90 -0.14 14.11 -6.88
C LYS A 90 -1.28 13.46 -6.09
N ALA A 91 -2.48 14.00 -6.27
CA ALA A 91 -3.71 13.43 -5.74
C ALA A 91 -4.82 13.52 -6.80
N ASN A 92 -5.89 12.78 -6.62
CA ASN A 92 -7.04 12.73 -7.51
C ASN A 92 -6.64 12.41 -8.97
N VAL A 93 -5.68 11.50 -9.16
CA VAL A 93 -5.19 11.11 -10.47
C VAL A 93 -6.04 9.99 -11.03
N HIS A 94 -6.44 10.10 -12.29
CA HIS A 94 -7.09 9.00 -13.00
C HIS A 94 -6.02 8.10 -13.63
N LEU A 95 -6.03 6.82 -13.27
CA LEU A 95 -5.15 5.80 -13.84
C LEU A 95 -5.92 5.02 -14.91
N ASN A 96 -5.34 4.93 -16.10
CA ASN A 96 -5.91 4.22 -17.22
C ASN A 96 -4.89 3.23 -17.82
N PRO A 97 -4.56 2.15 -17.09
CA PRO A 97 -3.67 1.12 -17.64
C PRO A 97 -4.34 0.36 -18.77
N SER A 98 -3.53 -0.36 -19.56
CA SER A 98 -4.03 -1.14 -20.68
C SER A 98 -5.04 -2.19 -20.21
N ASP A 99 -6.22 -2.22 -20.84
CA ASP A 99 -7.26 -3.22 -20.58
C ASP A 99 -6.93 -4.59 -21.18
N THR A 100 -5.87 -4.67 -22.00
CA THR A 100 -5.37 -5.96 -22.52
C THR A 100 -4.62 -6.77 -21.48
N LEU A 101 -4.16 -6.14 -20.39
CA LEU A 101 -3.54 -6.85 -19.29
C LEU A 101 -4.60 -7.64 -18.51
N SER A 102 -4.31 -8.92 -18.26
CA SER A 102 -5.22 -9.76 -17.48
C SER A 102 -5.23 -9.35 -16.00
N THR A 103 -6.36 -9.59 -15.35
CA THR A 103 -6.48 -9.34 -13.91
C THR A 103 -7.28 -10.47 -13.27
N THR A 104 -6.88 -10.84 -12.07
CA THR A 104 -7.59 -11.80 -11.23
C THR A 104 -8.55 -11.12 -10.26
N GLN A 105 -8.51 -9.78 -10.21
CA GLN A 105 -9.27 -8.99 -9.26
C GLN A 105 -10.68 -8.71 -9.75
N THR A 106 -11.59 -8.52 -8.79
CA THR A 106 -12.94 -8.00 -9.01
C THR A 106 -13.02 -6.56 -8.48
N GLY A 107 -13.87 -5.75 -9.09
CA GLY A 107 -13.99 -4.34 -8.73
C GLY A 107 -12.98 -3.46 -9.46
N THR A 108 -13.42 -2.26 -9.81
CA THR A 108 -12.68 -1.35 -10.69
C THR A 108 -11.34 -0.91 -10.11
N ARG A 109 -11.32 -0.52 -8.83
CA ARG A 109 -10.10 -0.04 -8.15
C ARG A 109 -9.01 -1.11 -8.11
N HIS A 110 -9.36 -2.34 -7.73
CA HIS A 110 -8.41 -3.44 -7.62
C HIS A 110 -7.89 -3.91 -8.99
N ARG A 111 -8.75 -3.94 -10.00
CA ARG A 111 -8.35 -4.26 -11.38
C ARG A 111 -7.39 -3.22 -11.93
N THR A 112 -7.70 -1.94 -11.71
CA THR A 112 -6.83 -0.84 -12.11
C THR A 112 -5.48 -0.92 -11.41
N ALA A 113 -5.46 -1.20 -10.12
CA ALA A 113 -4.22 -1.31 -9.34
C ALA A 113 -3.32 -2.45 -9.83
N GLU A 114 -3.86 -3.64 -10.06
CA GLU A 114 -3.09 -4.77 -10.55
C GLU A 114 -2.48 -4.50 -11.92
N ARG A 115 -3.28 -3.95 -12.85
CA ARG A 115 -2.83 -3.58 -14.19
C ARG A 115 -1.79 -2.47 -14.18
N ALA A 116 -2.00 -1.44 -13.35
CA ALA A 116 -1.04 -0.34 -13.22
C ALA A 116 0.30 -0.81 -12.67
N ALA A 117 0.29 -1.68 -11.66
CA ALA A 117 1.52 -2.25 -11.11
C ALA A 117 2.28 -3.06 -12.15
N GLU A 118 1.59 -3.86 -12.95
CA GLU A 118 2.20 -4.65 -14.02
C GLU A 118 2.78 -3.75 -15.12
N GLU A 119 2.02 -2.77 -15.59
CA GLU A 119 2.43 -1.89 -16.70
C GLU A 119 3.57 -0.95 -16.32
N THR A 120 3.56 -0.42 -15.11
CA THR A 120 4.55 0.57 -14.66
C THR A 120 5.72 -0.03 -13.88
N ASN A 121 5.60 -1.27 -13.43
CA ASN A 121 6.54 -1.92 -12.51
C ASN A 121 6.71 -1.15 -11.17
N LEU A 122 5.70 -0.39 -10.79
CA LEU A 122 5.65 0.32 -9.51
C LEU A 122 4.76 -0.44 -8.54
N THR A 123 4.99 -0.22 -7.24
CA THR A 123 4.12 -0.77 -6.20
C THR A 123 2.84 0.05 -6.10
N VAL A 124 1.70 -0.63 -6.12
CA VAL A 124 0.38 0.00 -6.01
C VAL A 124 -0.36 -0.61 -4.82
N ILE A 125 -0.93 0.24 -3.99
CA ILE A 125 -1.64 -0.16 -2.78
C ILE A 125 -3.11 0.21 -2.94
N THR A 126 -4.00 -0.71 -2.56
CA THR A 126 -5.44 -0.42 -2.46
C THR A 126 -5.93 -0.64 -1.05
N VAL A 127 -6.86 0.21 -0.64
CA VAL A 127 -7.65 0.02 0.58
C VAL A 127 -9.11 -0.10 0.17
N SER A 128 -9.77 -1.16 0.58
CA SER A 128 -11.18 -1.38 0.28
C SER A 128 -12.06 -0.59 1.24
N GLU A 129 -13.04 0.14 0.70
CA GLU A 129 -14.06 0.82 1.52
C GLU A 129 -14.92 -0.17 2.31
N GLU A 130 -15.28 -1.27 1.68
CA GLU A 130 -16.22 -2.24 2.26
C GLU A 130 -15.61 -3.09 3.36
N SER A 131 -14.42 -3.64 3.09
CA SER A 131 -13.79 -4.63 3.96
C SER A 131 -12.64 -4.08 4.79
N SER A 132 -12.17 -2.86 4.50
CA SER A 132 -10.94 -2.27 5.05
C SER A 132 -9.67 -3.10 4.75
N LEU A 133 -9.76 -4.06 3.85
CA LEU A 133 -8.61 -4.86 3.44
C LEU A 133 -7.63 -4.03 2.64
N VAL A 134 -6.35 -4.22 2.95
CA VAL A 134 -5.24 -3.58 2.25
C VAL A 134 -4.56 -4.61 1.36
N LYS A 135 -4.49 -4.32 0.07
CA LYS A 135 -3.76 -5.14 -0.88
C LYS A 135 -2.61 -4.37 -1.49
N VAL A 136 -1.49 -5.05 -1.67
CA VAL A 136 -0.28 -4.50 -2.29
C VAL A 136 -0.03 -5.25 -3.58
N PHE A 137 0.01 -4.52 -4.67
CA PHE A 137 0.26 -5.06 -6.00
C PHE A 137 1.66 -4.67 -6.46
N THR A 138 2.44 -5.66 -6.84
CA THR A 138 3.72 -5.48 -7.52
C THR A 138 3.61 -6.11 -8.91
N ASN A 139 4.65 -6.00 -9.72
CA ASN A 139 4.64 -6.59 -11.07
C ASN A 139 4.38 -8.11 -11.05
N SER A 140 4.79 -8.80 -10.00
CA SER A 140 4.76 -10.27 -9.93
C SER A 140 3.79 -10.82 -8.89
N GLU A 141 3.36 -10.02 -7.92
CA GLU A 141 2.62 -10.52 -6.76
C GLU A 141 1.51 -9.57 -6.32
N THR A 142 0.49 -10.19 -5.72
CA THR A 142 -0.53 -9.50 -4.94
C THR A 142 -0.45 -10.00 -3.51
N THR A 143 -0.27 -9.09 -2.57
CA THR A 143 -0.15 -9.40 -1.14
C THR A 143 -1.27 -8.71 -0.38
N GLU A 144 -1.96 -9.45 0.47
CA GLU A 144 -2.94 -8.91 1.39
C GLU A 144 -2.27 -8.67 2.74
N LEU A 145 -2.40 -7.45 3.28
CA LEU A 145 -1.79 -7.12 4.56
C LEU A 145 -2.70 -7.52 5.71
N GLU A 146 -2.10 -8.13 6.74
CA GLU A 146 -2.78 -8.42 8.00
C GLU A 146 -2.92 -7.16 8.85
N GLU A 147 -3.99 -7.10 9.64
CA GLU A 147 -4.17 -6.00 10.60
C GLU A 147 -3.03 -6.00 11.63
N PRO A 148 -2.54 -4.81 12.04
CA PRO A 148 -1.44 -4.70 13.01
C PRO A 148 -1.74 -5.40 14.33
N SER A 149 -2.98 -5.37 14.79
CA SER A 149 -3.42 -6.04 16.03
C SER A 149 -3.23 -7.56 15.97
N VAL A 150 -3.47 -8.18 14.81
CA VAL A 150 -3.27 -9.63 14.59
C VAL A 150 -1.78 -9.98 14.66
N ILE A 151 -0.93 -9.17 14.00
CA ILE A 151 0.52 -9.36 14.00
C ILE A 151 1.09 -9.24 15.41
N LEU A 152 0.71 -8.20 16.16
CA LEU A 152 1.14 -7.98 17.54
C LEU A 152 0.67 -9.11 18.47
N GLY A 153 -0.55 -9.61 18.27
CA GLY A 153 -1.08 -10.75 19.02
C GLY A 153 -0.22 -12.01 18.85
N ARG A 154 0.19 -12.31 17.63
CA ARG A 154 1.08 -13.47 17.33
C ARG A 154 2.45 -13.30 17.97
N VAL A 155 3.03 -12.11 17.96
CA VAL A 155 4.32 -11.81 18.61
C VAL A 155 4.20 -12.01 20.11
N ASN A 156 3.14 -11.50 20.74
CA ASN A 156 2.91 -11.66 22.17
C ASN A 156 2.74 -13.14 22.59
N GLU A 157 2.01 -13.92 21.83
CA GLU A 157 1.86 -15.37 22.05
C GLU A 157 3.23 -16.09 21.98
N SER A 158 4.05 -15.75 20.99
CA SER A 158 5.38 -16.31 20.85
C SER A 158 6.29 -15.97 22.03
N LEU A 159 6.25 -14.74 22.52
CA LEU A 159 7.01 -14.31 23.71
C LEU A 159 6.54 -15.04 24.97
N GLN A 160 5.24 -15.19 25.17
CA GLN A 160 4.69 -15.93 26.30
C GLN A 160 5.11 -17.40 26.30
N SER A 161 5.17 -18.02 25.13
CA SER A 161 5.65 -19.40 24.99
C SER A 161 7.12 -19.55 25.40
N VAL A 162 7.96 -18.60 25.03
CA VAL A 162 9.38 -18.56 25.41
C VAL A 162 9.52 -18.41 26.92
N ASP A 163 8.77 -17.50 27.55
CA ASP A 163 8.80 -17.30 28.99
C ASP A 163 8.38 -18.55 29.78
N ARG A 164 7.34 -19.27 29.30
CA ARG A 164 6.93 -20.54 29.92
C ARG A 164 8.02 -21.60 29.85
N MET A 165 8.75 -21.68 28.75
CA MET A 165 9.88 -22.62 28.59
C MET A 165 11.04 -22.30 29.53
N ARG A 166 11.30 -21.01 29.81
CA ARG A 166 12.38 -20.59 30.71
C ARG A 166 12.09 -20.85 32.18
N ARG A 167 10.82 -20.94 32.59
CA ARG A 167 10.39 -21.16 33.98
C ARG A 167 10.36 -22.63 34.39
N ARG A 168 10.64 -23.54 33.48
CA ARG A 168 10.80 -24.95 33.71
C ARG A 168 12.29 -25.28 33.86
#